data_a7381d4445db7c475f522b26451cd472
#
_entry.id   a7381d4445db7c475f522b26451cd472
#
_cell.length_a   1.000
_cell.length_b   1.000
_cell.length_c   1.000
_cell.angle_alpha   90.00
_cell.angle_beta   90.00
_cell.angle_gamma   90.00
#
_symmetry.space_group_name_H-M   'P 1'
#
loop_
_entity.id
_entity.type
_entity.pdbx_description
1 polymer ?
#
loop_
_entity_poly.entity_id
_entity_poly.type
_entity_poly.pdbx_seq_one_letter_code
_entity_poly.pdbx_strand_id
1 'polypeptide(L)'
;ESGVEIAIVIGGGNIFRGLKGASQGFDRVKGDQMGMLATVINSLALSSALEAIGQKSTVFTAISMFPIGEHYSKWKAIEAMKSGRVAILSGGTGNPFFTTDTGAALRGVEVEADVMLKGTRVDGIYTADPEKDPAATKFDEITYDEVYNRNLKVMDLTATALCKENHLPIIVFDMDTPGNLAKVLAGEKTGTLVY
;
A
#
# COMPACT_ATOMS: atom_id res chain seq x y z
N GLU A 1 4.77 -12.24 -16.06
CA GLU A 1 5.58 -11.82 -17.26
C GLU A 1 4.83 -10.75 -18.10
N SER A 2 4.01 -9.93 -17.45
CA SER A 2 3.22 -8.85 -18.10
C SER A 2 4.05 -7.61 -18.48
N GLY A 3 5.33 -7.56 -18.09
CA GLY A 3 6.18 -6.38 -18.30
C GLY A 3 5.86 -5.21 -17.34
N VAL A 4 5.03 -5.42 -16.33
CA VAL A 4 4.69 -4.40 -15.32
C VAL A 4 5.79 -4.34 -14.26
N GLU A 5 6.28 -3.13 -13.98
CA GLU A 5 7.20 -2.86 -12.87
C GLU A 5 6.41 -2.80 -11.56
N ILE A 6 6.82 -3.55 -10.53
CA ILE A 6 6.03 -3.71 -9.30
C ILE A 6 6.82 -3.29 -8.07
N ALA A 7 6.28 -2.32 -7.33
CA ALA A 7 6.64 -2.03 -5.95
C ALA A 7 5.50 -2.46 -5.02
N ILE A 8 5.82 -3.08 -3.88
CA ILE A 8 4.84 -3.54 -2.90
C ILE A 8 5.12 -2.87 -1.56
N VAL A 9 4.11 -2.22 -0.99
CA VAL A 9 4.10 -1.76 0.40
C VAL A 9 3.15 -2.66 1.18
N ILE A 10 3.67 -3.32 2.21
CA ILE A 10 2.89 -4.26 3.03
C ILE A 10 2.73 -3.73 4.45
N GLY A 11 1.53 -3.88 5.02
CA GLY A 11 1.25 -3.50 6.40
C GLY A 11 1.79 -4.52 7.41
N GLY A 12 1.88 -4.09 8.68
CA GLY A 12 2.29 -4.93 9.82
C GLY A 12 1.19 -5.21 10.83
N GLY A 13 -0.05 -4.79 10.53
CA GLY A 13 -1.17 -4.78 11.48
C GLY A 13 -1.69 -6.15 11.94
N ASN A 14 -1.28 -7.23 11.27
CA ASN A 14 -1.50 -8.62 11.69
C ASN A 14 -0.58 -9.02 12.87
N ILE A 15 0.58 -8.37 12.99
CA ILE A 15 1.58 -8.62 14.06
C ILE A 15 1.42 -7.58 15.16
N PHE A 16 1.49 -6.28 14.81
CA PHE A 16 1.39 -5.19 15.77
C PHE A 16 0.76 -3.94 15.17
N ARG A 17 -0.08 -3.24 15.97
CA ARG A 17 -0.69 -1.96 15.60
C ARG A 17 -0.38 -0.91 16.65
N GLY A 18 0.39 0.13 16.28
CA GLY A 18 0.84 1.18 17.19
C GLY A 18 -0.29 1.90 17.93
N LEU A 19 -1.42 2.20 17.25
CA LEU A 19 -2.60 2.80 17.89
C LEU A 19 -3.21 1.92 19.00
N LYS A 20 -3.28 0.60 18.78
CA LYS A 20 -3.74 -0.35 19.82
C LYS A 20 -2.73 -0.47 20.95
N GLY A 21 -1.43 -0.43 20.65
CA GLY A 21 -0.38 -0.42 21.66
C GLY A 21 -0.48 0.82 22.54
N ALA A 22 -0.67 2.00 21.99
CA ALA A 22 -0.83 3.24 22.74
C ALA A 22 -2.02 3.19 23.73
N SER A 23 -3.14 2.58 23.36
CA SER A 23 -4.28 2.37 24.26
C SER A 23 -4.00 1.36 25.39
N GLN A 24 -2.93 0.57 25.28
CA GLN A 24 -2.46 -0.37 26.28
C GLN A 24 -1.28 0.16 27.12
N GLY A 25 -0.97 1.48 27.03
CA GLY A 25 0.08 2.13 27.80
C GLY A 25 1.47 2.14 27.16
N PHE A 26 1.61 1.69 25.90
CA PHE A 26 2.85 1.85 25.15
C PHE A 26 3.05 3.33 24.75
N ASP A 27 4.28 3.79 24.79
CA ASP A 27 4.66 5.04 24.15
C ASP A 27 4.32 4.99 22.66
N ARG A 28 3.69 6.05 22.13
CA ARG A 28 3.21 6.07 20.75
C ARG A 28 4.34 5.90 19.74
N VAL A 29 5.47 6.54 19.95
CA VAL A 29 6.64 6.47 19.06
C VAL A 29 7.18 5.05 19.01
N LYS A 30 7.36 4.43 20.18
CA LYS A 30 7.80 3.02 20.28
C LYS A 30 6.79 2.06 19.65
N GLY A 31 5.50 2.31 19.87
CA GLY A 31 4.43 1.53 19.25
C GLY A 31 4.46 1.60 17.71
N ASP A 32 4.64 2.79 17.15
CA ASP A 32 4.76 2.96 15.70
C ASP A 32 6.05 2.32 15.16
N GLN A 33 7.17 2.40 15.88
CA GLN A 33 8.42 1.70 15.53
C GLN A 33 8.23 0.18 15.53
N MET A 34 7.52 -0.38 16.52
CA MET A 34 7.16 -1.81 16.52
C MET A 34 6.30 -2.17 15.30
N GLY A 35 5.36 -1.31 14.92
CA GLY A 35 4.57 -1.46 13.68
C GLY A 35 5.44 -1.46 12.42
N MET A 36 6.44 -0.58 12.34
CA MET A 36 7.42 -0.58 11.24
C MET A 36 8.21 -1.89 11.17
N LEU A 37 8.70 -2.39 12.31
CA LEU A 37 9.38 -3.68 12.37
C LEU A 37 8.48 -4.83 11.93
N ALA A 38 7.20 -4.80 12.29
CA ALA A 38 6.22 -5.78 11.86
C ALA A 38 6.06 -5.80 10.32
N THR A 39 6.13 -4.65 9.66
CA THR A 39 6.13 -4.60 8.17
C THR A 39 7.37 -5.28 7.59
N VAL A 40 8.52 -5.16 8.24
CA VAL A 40 9.76 -5.81 7.79
C VAL A 40 9.64 -7.33 7.87
N ILE A 41 9.07 -7.86 8.97
CA ILE A 41 8.81 -9.30 9.11
C ILE A 41 7.93 -9.81 7.95
N ASN A 42 6.81 -9.11 7.67
CA ASN A 42 5.93 -9.47 6.56
C ASN A 42 6.63 -9.37 5.19
N SER A 43 7.50 -8.37 5.02
CA SER A 43 8.27 -8.17 3.77
C SER A 43 9.26 -9.31 3.51
N LEU A 44 9.92 -9.81 4.54
CA LEU A 44 10.81 -10.97 4.43
C LEU A 44 10.03 -12.24 4.07
N ALA A 45 8.85 -12.44 4.69
CA ALA A 45 7.98 -13.57 4.35
C ALA A 45 7.50 -13.51 2.90
N LEU A 46 7.10 -12.31 2.42
CA LEU A 46 6.69 -12.09 1.04
C LEU A 46 7.85 -12.32 0.06
N SER A 47 9.04 -11.79 0.36
CA SER A 47 10.25 -12.01 -0.44
C SER A 47 10.55 -13.51 -0.59
N SER A 48 10.53 -14.25 0.51
CA SER A 48 10.74 -15.70 0.51
C SER A 48 9.68 -16.44 -0.32
N ALA A 49 8.41 -16.03 -0.24
CA ALA A 49 7.33 -16.62 -1.03
C ALA A 49 7.49 -16.36 -2.54
N LEU A 50 7.90 -15.14 -2.92
CA LEU A 50 8.19 -14.79 -4.32
C LEU A 50 9.37 -15.59 -4.86
N GLU A 51 10.45 -15.71 -4.09
CA GLU A 51 11.62 -16.51 -4.47
C GLU A 51 11.29 -18.00 -4.66
N ALA A 52 10.41 -18.55 -3.83
CA ALA A 52 9.96 -19.93 -3.95
C ALA A 52 9.24 -20.24 -5.28
N ILE A 53 8.66 -19.23 -5.92
CA ILE A 53 8.03 -19.35 -7.25
C ILE A 53 8.93 -18.81 -8.37
N GLY A 54 10.21 -18.53 -8.09
CA GLY A 54 11.19 -18.06 -9.07
C GLY A 54 11.16 -16.56 -9.35
N GLN A 55 10.31 -15.77 -8.66
CA GLN A 55 10.26 -14.33 -8.82
C GLN A 55 11.30 -13.65 -7.90
N LYS A 56 12.27 -12.96 -8.48
CA LYS A 56 13.27 -12.20 -7.73
C LYS A 56 12.62 -10.98 -7.07
N SER A 57 13.04 -10.66 -5.86
CA SER A 57 12.63 -9.47 -5.14
C SER A 57 13.81 -8.78 -4.44
N THR A 58 13.61 -7.56 -3.98
CA THR A 58 14.54 -6.84 -3.10
C THR A 58 13.74 -6.17 -2.01
N VAL A 59 14.10 -6.42 -0.74
CA VAL A 59 13.49 -5.78 0.41
C VAL A 59 14.26 -4.50 0.72
N PHE A 60 13.56 -3.37 0.65
CA PHE A 60 14.04 -2.06 1.07
C PHE A 60 13.41 -1.68 2.40
N THR A 61 14.18 -1.07 3.28
CA THR A 61 13.73 -0.62 4.59
C THR A 61 13.90 0.88 4.74
N ALA A 62 12.86 1.57 5.21
CA ALA A 62 12.89 3.03 5.42
C ALA A 62 13.89 3.46 6.51
N ILE A 63 14.26 2.56 7.41
CA ILE A 63 15.31 2.72 8.42
C ILE A 63 16.43 1.72 8.14
N SER A 64 17.68 2.07 8.40
CA SER A 64 18.83 1.18 8.15
C SER A 64 18.72 -0.11 8.95
N MET A 65 18.68 -1.26 8.28
CA MET A 65 18.55 -2.59 8.87
C MET A 65 19.47 -3.62 8.19
N PHE A 66 20.66 -3.20 7.79
CA PHE A 66 21.64 -4.12 7.20
C PHE A 66 22.04 -5.23 8.19
N PRO A 67 22.12 -6.52 7.77
CA PRO A 67 21.96 -7.03 6.42
C PRO A 67 20.53 -7.54 6.06
N ILE A 68 19.52 -7.24 6.88
CA ILE A 68 18.14 -7.77 6.74
C ILE A 68 17.46 -7.21 5.46
N GLY A 69 17.73 -5.95 5.14
CA GLY A 69 17.22 -5.30 3.93
C GLY A 69 18.13 -4.15 3.52
N GLU A 70 17.98 -3.70 2.28
CA GLU A 70 18.68 -2.53 1.79
C GLU A 70 18.04 -1.26 2.35
N HIS A 71 18.86 -0.26 2.69
CA HIS A 71 18.31 1.05 3.02
C HIS A 71 17.63 1.64 1.77
N TYR A 72 16.38 2.09 1.96
CA TYR A 72 15.56 2.60 0.86
C TYR A 72 16.22 3.80 0.17
N SER A 73 16.20 3.74 -1.13
CA SER A 73 16.53 4.84 -2.03
C SER A 73 15.62 4.74 -3.24
N LYS A 74 15.00 5.87 -3.65
CA LYS A 74 14.19 5.94 -4.87
C LYS A 74 14.89 5.29 -6.05
N TRP A 75 16.15 5.67 -6.29
CA TRP A 75 16.93 5.22 -7.45
C TRP A 75 17.16 3.71 -7.43
N LYS A 76 17.50 3.15 -6.27
CA LYS A 76 17.71 1.70 -6.14
C LYS A 76 16.39 0.93 -6.29
N ALA A 77 15.28 1.46 -5.80
CA ALA A 77 13.98 0.82 -5.97
C ALA A 77 13.57 0.78 -7.45
N ILE A 78 13.71 1.89 -8.17
CA ILE A 78 13.47 1.97 -9.62
C ILE A 78 14.39 1.02 -10.38
N GLU A 79 15.69 0.98 -10.06
CA GLU A 79 16.64 0.06 -10.69
C GLU A 79 16.26 -1.41 -10.47
N ALA A 80 15.84 -1.77 -9.26
CA ALA A 80 15.36 -3.11 -8.95
C ALA A 80 14.16 -3.48 -9.81
N MET A 81 13.15 -2.61 -9.91
CA MET A 81 11.96 -2.84 -10.73
C MET A 81 12.31 -2.98 -12.21
N LYS A 82 13.12 -2.09 -12.77
CA LYS A 82 13.60 -2.13 -14.16
C LYS A 82 14.39 -3.40 -14.47
N SER A 83 15.05 -4.00 -13.47
CA SER A 83 15.73 -5.28 -13.61
C SER A 83 14.82 -6.50 -13.48
N GLY A 84 13.50 -6.31 -13.45
CA GLY A 84 12.50 -7.38 -13.32
C GLY A 84 12.36 -7.96 -11.90
N ARG A 85 12.85 -7.24 -10.89
CA ARG A 85 12.68 -7.62 -9.47
C ARG A 85 11.46 -6.90 -8.89
N VAL A 86 10.76 -7.56 -7.99
CA VAL A 86 9.74 -6.89 -7.18
C VAL A 86 10.43 -6.08 -6.07
N ALA A 87 10.18 -4.77 -6.00
CA ALA A 87 10.67 -3.92 -4.92
C ALA A 87 9.69 -3.99 -3.73
N ILE A 88 10.10 -4.57 -2.59
CA ILE A 88 9.27 -4.63 -1.39
C ILE A 88 9.73 -3.52 -0.45
N LEU A 89 8.85 -2.53 -0.23
CA LEU A 89 9.17 -1.30 0.49
C LEU A 89 8.59 -1.37 1.91
N SER A 90 9.43 -1.54 2.91
CA SER A 90 9.05 -1.76 4.31
C SER A 90 9.48 -0.62 5.24
N GLY A 91 8.92 -0.62 6.46
CA GLY A 91 9.18 0.43 7.45
C GLY A 91 8.38 1.72 7.22
N GLY A 92 7.40 1.69 6.33
CA GLY A 92 6.52 2.83 6.04
C GLY A 92 7.29 4.07 5.58
N THR A 93 7.02 5.22 6.20
CA THR A 93 7.77 6.47 5.96
C THR A 93 9.12 6.51 6.69
N GLY A 94 9.39 5.59 7.61
CA GLY A 94 10.52 5.65 8.55
C GLY A 94 10.26 6.57 9.75
N ASN A 95 9.11 7.23 9.83
CA ASN A 95 8.74 8.15 10.88
C ASN A 95 7.47 7.70 11.62
N PRO A 96 7.40 7.90 12.95
CA PRO A 96 6.18 7.68 13.72
C PRO A 96 5.04 8.59 13.25
N PHE A 97 3.82 8.30 13.68
CA PHE A 97 2.58 9.02 13.42
C PHE A 97 2.01 8.90 12.00
N PHE A 98 2.67 8.19 11.10
CA PHE A 98 2.18 7.92 9.77
C PHE A 98 1.65 6.48 9.64
N THR A 99 0.67 6.30 8.77
CA THR A 99 0.10 4.98 8.47
C THR A 99 0.85 4.28 7.33
N THR A 100 0.51 3.02 7.10
CA THR A 100 0.97 2.28 5.91
C THR A 100 0.44 2.93 4.63
N ASP A 101 -0.78 3.46 4.63
CA ASP A 101 -1.37 4.16 3.47
C ASP A 101 -0.54 5.40 3.11
N THR A 102 -0.16 6.22 4.10
CA THR A 102 0.75 7.36 3.88
C THR A 102 2.11 6.90 3.35
N GLY A 103 2.65 5.80 3.91
CA GLY A 103 3.89 5.22 3.41
C GLY A 103 3.77 4.78 1.95
N ALA A 104 2.69 4.12 1.58
CA ALA A 104 2.44 3.68 0.21
C ALA A 104 2.30 4.85 -0.77
N ALA A 105 1.54 5.89 -0.40
CA ALA A 105 1.40 7.10 -1.19
C ALA A 105 2.76 7.78 -1.42
N LEU A 106 3.56 7.97 -0.35
CA LEU A 106 4.89 8.56 -0.44
C LEU A 106 5.79 7.76 -1.40
N ARG A 107 5.84 6.45 -1.23
CA ARG A 107 6.68 5.59 -2.08
C ARG A 107 6.19 5.57 -3.52
N GLY A 108 4.87 5.54 -3.76
CA GLY A 108 4.28 5.61 -5.10
C GLY A 108 4.69 6.87 -5.85
N VAL A 109 4.61 8.03 -5.19
CA VAL A 109 5.06 9.31 -5.75
C VAL A 109 6.57 9.31 -5.99
N GLU A 110 7.37 8.86 -5.03
CA GLU A 110 8.84 8.85 -5.15
C GLU A 110 9.34 7.96 -6.29
N VAL A 111 8.75 6.79 -6.49
CA VAL A 111 9.15 5.88 -7.57
C VAL A 111 8.49 6.21 -8.91
N GLU A 112 7.71 7.29 -8.96
CA GLU A 112 7.01 7.75 -10.18
C GLU A 112 6.05 6.67 -10.72
N ALA A 113 5.28 6.05 -9.82
CA ALA A 113 4.33 5.02 -10.21
C ALA A 113 3.18 5.60 -11.05
N ASP A 114 2.78 4.88 -12.10
CA ASP A 114 1.63 5.26 -12.94
C ASP A 114 0.30 5.15 -12.19
N VAL A 115 0.22 4.21 -11.24
CA VAL A 115 -0.99 3.95 -10.43
C VAL A 115 -0.64 3.29 -9.11
N MET A 116 -1.38 3.61 -8.06
CA MET A 116 -1.32 2.89 -6.80
C MET A 116 -2.51 1.92 -6.69
N LEU A 117 -2.23 0.65 -6.48
CA LEU A 117 -3.24 -0.37 -6.25
C LEU A 117 -3.46 -0.55 -4.75
N LYS A 118 -4.70 -0.32 -4.29
CA LYS A 118 -5.11 -0.58 -2.91
C LYS A 118 -5.94 -1.84 -2.83
N GLY A 119 -5.30 -2.92 -2.44
CA GLY A 119 -5.96 -4.19 -2.15
C GLY A 119 -6.73 -4.13 -0.83
N THR A 120 -8.01 -4.42 -0.86
CA THR A 120 -8.92 -4.43 0.29
C THR A 120 -9.76 -5.71 0.29
N ARG A 121 -10.67 -5.84 1.28
CA ARG A 121 -11.69 -6.90 1.32
C ARG A 121 -13.00 -6.52 0.63
N VAL A 122 -13.10 -5.27 0.17
CA VAL A 122 -14.25 -4.77 -0.60
C VAL A 122 -13.82 -4.49 -2.03
N ASP A 123 -14.74 -4.66 -2.95
CA ASP A 123 -14.47 -4.61 -4.39
C ASP A 123 -14.44 -3.19 -4.98
N GLY A 124 -14.42 -2.16 -4.13
CA GLY A 124 -14.34 -0.77 -4.55
C GLY A 124 -14.82 0.21 -3.50
N ILE A 125 -15.11 1.43 -3.92
CA ILE A 125 -15.64 2.52 -3.10
C ILE A 125 -17.13 2.62 -3.35
N TYR A 126 -17.91 2.77 -2.25
CA TYR A 126 -19.36 2.85 -2.27
C TYR A 126 -19.85 4.19 -1.74
N THR A 127 -21.09 4.53 -2.08
CA THR A 127 -21.78 5.74 -1.57
C THR A 127 -21.99 5.71 -0.06
N ALA A 128 -22.05 4.52 0.53
CA ALA A 128 -22.13 4.24 1.96
C ALA A 128 -21.49 2.87 2.23
N ASP A 129 -21.41 2.46 3.50
CA ASP A 129 -20.93 1.12 3.88
C ASP A 129 -21.89 0.02 3.37
N PRO A 130 -21.51 -0.79 2.39
CA PRO A 130 -22.40 -1.79 1.80
C PRO A 130 -22.82 -2.90 2.77
N GLU A 131 -22.07 -3.09 3.86
CA GLU A 131 -22.46 -4.06 4.91
C GLU A 131 -23.60 -3.52 5.78
N LYS A 132 -23.82 -2.19 5.81
CA LYS A 132 -24.83 -1.53 6.65
C LYS A 132 -26.00 -0.95 5.86
N ASP A 133 -25.73 -0.55 4.61
CA ASP A 133 -26.72 0.07 3.73
C ASP A 133 -26.86 -0.73 2.43
N PRO A 134 -27.94 -1.52 2.29
CA PRO A 134 -28.20 -2.27 1.06
C PRO A 134 -28.43 -1.40 -0.19
N ALA A 135 -28.70 -0.10 -0.02
CA ALA A 135 -28.85 0.87 -1.13
C ALA A 135 -27.51 1.48 -1.55
N ALA A 136 -26.41 1.15 -0.88
CA ALA A 136 -25.08 1.62 -1.27
C ALA A 136 -24.73 1.17 -2.69
N THR A 137 -24.33 2.11 -3.52
CA THR A 137 -23.90 1.86 -4.90
C THR A 137 -22.41 2.05 -5.03
N LYS A 138 -21.76 1.16 -5.80
CA LYS A 138 -20.34 1.23 -6.08
C LYS A 138 -20.05 2.29 -7.14
N PHE A 139 -18.95 3.01 -6.97
CA PHE A 139 -18.40 3.87 -8.01
C PHE A 139 -17.46 3.06 -8.93
N ASP A 140 -17.58 3.23 -10.23
CA ASP A 140 -16.58 2.76 -11.18
C ASP A 140 -15.35 3.68 -11.14
N GLU A 141 -15.60 4.99 -11.09
CA GLU A 141 -14.59 6.03 -10.96
C GLU A 141 -15.12 7.20 -10.12
N ILE A 142 -14.22 7.89 -9.41
CA ILE A 142 -14.55 9.02 -8.54
C ILE A 142 -13.35 9.94 -8.41
N THR A 143 -13.57 11.25 -8.33
CA THR A 143 -12.49 12.22 -8.13
C THR A 143 -12.07 12.28 -6.65
N TYR A 144 -10.81 12.70 -6.39
CA TYR A 144 -10.34 12.97 -5.03
C TYR A 144 -11.21 14.01 -4.30
N ASP A 145 -11.70 15.03 -5.02
CA ASP A 145 -12.57 16.05 -4.43
C ASP A 145 -13.91 15.47 -3.99
N GLU A 146 -14.50 14.56 -4.76
CA GLU A 146 -15.73 13.89 -4.34
C GLU A 146 -15.49 12.94 -3.17
N VAL A 147 -14.38 12.19 -3.14
CA VAL A 147 -13.99 11.37 -1.98
C VAL A 147 -13.94 12.24 -0.72
N TYR A 148 -13.28 13.39 -0.80
CA TYR A 148 -13.17 14.34 0.31
C TYR A 148 -14.53 14.93 0.71
N ASN A 149 -15.29 15.48 -0.24
CA ASN A 149 -16.55 16.16 0.01
C ASN A 149 -17.63 15.22 0.56
N ARG A 150 -17.62 13.96 0.14
CA ARG A 150 -18.55 12.91 0.62
C ARG A 150 -18.03 12.18 1.87
N ASN A 151 -16.83 12.56 2.36
CA ASN A 151 -16.18 11.93 3.53
C ASN A 151 -16.07 10.39 3.39
N LEU A 152 -15.74 9.92 2.18
CA LEU A 152 -15.57 8.49 1.91
C LEU A 152 -14.21 8.00 2.44
N LYS A 153 -14.22 6.86 3.12
CA LYS A 153 -13.02 6.30 3.75
C LYS A 153 -12.27 5.38 2.77
N VAL A 154 -11.42 5.96 1.93
CA VAL A 154 -10.52 5.22 1.04
C VAL A 154 -9.19 4.93 1.73
N MET A 155 -8.57 5.98 2.22
CA MET A 155 -7.30 5.99 2.96
C MET A 155 -7.34 7.07 4.03
N ASP A 156 -6.24 7.23 4.80
CA ASP A 156 -6.11 8.42 5.64
C ASP A 156 -5.97 9.71 4.81
N LEU A 157 -6.29 10.84 5.44
CA LEU A 157 -6.30 12.14 4.75
C LEU A 157 -4.93 12.53 4.20
N THR A 158 -3.85 12.19 4.91
CA THR A 158 -2.48 12.51 4.49
C THR A 158 -2.12 11.77 3.21
N ALA A 159 -2.43 10.48 3.15
CA ALA A 159 -2.21 9.66 1.95
C ALA A 159 -3.04 10.17 0.77
N THR A 160 -4.32 10.48 1.00
CA THR A 160 -5.24 11.00 -0.03
C THR A 160 -4.75 12.34 -0.58
N ALA A 161 -4.34 13.26 0.29
CA ALA A 161 -3.83 14.57 -0.11
C ALA A 161 -2.54 14.42 -0.94
N LEU A 162 -1.62 13.56 -0.50
CA LEU A 162 -0.36 13.33 -1.20
C LEU A 162 -0.57 12.77 -2.62
N CYS A 163 -1.47 11.79 -2.77
CA CYS A 163 -1.82 11.25 -4.09
C CYS A 163 -2.48 12.29 -4.98
N LYS A 164 -3.44 13.07 -4.45
CA LYS A 164 -4.12 14.14 -5.19
C LYS A 164 -3.13 15.20 -5.69
N GLU A 165 -2.28 15.74 -4.81
CA GLU A 165 -1.31 16.79 -5.14
C GLU A 165 -0.29 16.36 -6.20
N ASN A 166 0.03 15.06 -6.25
CA ASN A 166 1.00 14.51 -7.20
C ASN A 166 0.33 13.77 -8.38
N HIS A 167 -0.99 13.88 -8.54
CA HIS A 167 -1.74 13.25 -9.62
C HIS A 167 -1.52 11.72 -9.73
N LEU A 168 -1.30 11.05 -8.61
CA LEU A 168 -1.15 9.60 -8.56
C LEU A 168 -2.54 8.96 -8.43
N PRO A 169 -3.06 8.30 -9.47
CA PRO A 169 -4.37 7.65 -9.39
C PRO A 169 -4.31 6.41 -8.49
N ILE A 170 -5.45 6.06 -7.90
CA ILE A 170 -5.59 4.90 -7.03
C ILE A 170 -6.67 3.98 -7.58
N ILE A 171 -6.40 2.68 -7.66
CA ILE A 171 -7.43 1.67 -7.90
C ILE A 171 -7.66 0.91 -6.60
N VAL A 172 -8.89 1.02 -6.07
CA VAL A 172 -9.34 0.24 -4.90
C VAL A 172 -10.05 -1.00 -5.39
N PHE A 173 -9.58 -2.18 -5.00
CA PHE A 173 -10.12 -3.45 -5.49
C PHE A 173 -10.11 -4.53 -4.40
N ASP A 174 -10.95 -5.55 -4.58
CA ASP A 174 -10.96 -6.75 -3.73
C ASP A 174 -9.75 -7.63 -4.06
N MET A 175 -8.86 -7.75 -3.07
CA MET A 175 -7.63 -8.57 -3.18
C MET A 175 -7.86 -10.02 -2.73
N ASP A 176 -8.91 -10.30 -1.99
CA ASP A 176 -9.17 -11.63 -1.43
C ASP A 176 -9.69 -12.61 -2.52
N THR A 177 -10.37 -12.09 -3.54
CA THR A 177 -10.81 -12.90 -4.68
C THR A 177 -9.64 -13.25 -5.61
N PRO A 178 -9.33 -14.56 -5.76
CA PRO A 178 -8.24 -15.00 -6.63
C PRO A 178 -8.40 -14.51 -8.07
N GLY A 179 -7.31 -13.99 -8.63
CA GLY A 179 -7.27 -13.47 -10.00
C GLY A 179 -7.59 -11.98 -10.16
N ASN A 180 -8.19 -11.32 -9.18
CA ASN A 180 -8.54 -9.89 -9.30
C ASN A 180 -7.30 -9.00 -9.51
N LEU A 181 -6.20 -9.27 -8.81
CA LEU A 181 -4.96 -8.53 -9.04
C LEU A 181 -4.47 -8.67 -10.49
N ALA A 182 -4.55 -9.88 -11.05
CA ALA A 182 -4.15 -10.11 -12.44
C ALA A 182 -5.05 -9.35 -13.42
N LYS A 183 -6.35 -9.28 -13.17
CA LYS A 183 -7.30 -8.49 -13.96
C LYS A 183 -6.99 -7.01 -13.93
N VAL A 184 -6.76 -6.45 -12.72
CA VAL A 184 -6.37 -5.04 -12.57
C VAL A 184 -5.08 -4.74 -13.32
N LEU A 185 -4.06 -5.61 -13.20
CA LEU A 185 -2.79 -5.47 -13.94
C LEU A 185 -2.95 -5.62 -15.47
N ALA A 186 -3.97 -6.34 -15.92
CA ALA A 186 -4.33 -6.44 -17.33
C ALA A 186 -5.13 -5.24 -17.86
N GLY A 187 -5.44 -4.27 -16.99
CA GLY A 187 -6.24 -3.09 -17.35
C GLY A 187 -7.76 -3.33 -17.40
N GLU A 188 -8.24 -4.46 -16.86
CA GLU A 188 -9.67 -4.69 -16.74
C GLU A 188 -10.27 -3.73 -15.71
N LYS A 189 -11.50 -3.24 -15.97
CA LYS A 189 -12.25 -2.38 -15.04
C LYS A 189 -12.71 -3.18 -13.82
N THR A 190 -11.79 -3.41 -12.91
CA THR A 190 -12.03 -4.13 -11.65
C THR A 190 -11.77 -3.17 -10.49
N GLY A 191 -12.77 -2.92 -9.64
CA GLY A 191 -12.63 -1.98 -8.53
C GLY A 191 -13.15 -0.59 -8.83
N THR A 192 -12.65 0.41 -8.11
CA THR A 192 -12.95 1.83 -8.28
C THR A 192 -11.68 2.62 -8.55
N LEU A 193 -11.66 3.41 -9.63
CA LEU A 193 -10.58 4.35 -9.92
C LEU A 193 -10.82 5.67 -9.18
N VAL A 194 -9.80 6.17 -8.47
CA VAL A 194 -9.76 7.49 -7.83
C VAL A 194 -8.72 8.35 -8.53
N TYR A 195 -9.07 9.57 -8.96
CA TYR A 195 -8.17 10.46 -9.72
C TYR A 195 -8.39 11.95 -9.42
#